data_4fd1d6484de906dbbe2072c0aabf37c7
#
_entry.id   4fd1d6484de906dbbe2072c0aabf37c7
#
_cell.length_a   1.000
_cell.length_b   1.000
_cell.length_c   1.000
_cell.angle_alpha   90.00
_cell.angle_beta   90.00
_cell.angle_gamma   90.00
#
_symmetry.space_group_name_H-M   'P 1'
#
loop_
_entity.id
_entity.type
_entity.pdbx_description
1 polymer ?
#
loop_
_entity_poly.entity_id
_entity_poly.type
_entity_poly.pdbx_seq_one_letter_code
_entity_poly.pdbx_strand_id
1 'polypeptide(L)'
;MAPDMQPGSGARAASPLAPAWLALPRDLNELEPKMWAHDVERTPSGELAVGGVSVEHLAHEFGTPLFVMSEDDFRARARAFKEAFDAAFADVCGGVDVYYAGKSFLCSAVAAWVAEEGLRLDTCSGGELAVAAKAGLPGELLSLHGNNKSDSEIERALDLGVGRIVVDSLDELERVAAIAAARASQDPQHRELRAKVMLRLTPGVHAHTHEFIATAHEDQKFGLSMAPGTASAEFRAEVAGESGEAAAGAVSAAEEAVAAAAGHDSIELLGLHCHIGSQIFESEGFELAASKLLTFLAAMRSAYGVALPELDLGGGYGIAYTPVDTPRPPQQIAQAMAAVVRSTSAELGITPPRISIEPGRAIVGSTTFTLYRAGVTKDVVVDLPGPGEESSETTAVRRYLSVDGGMSDNARPVLYDADYSVVLASRASDAAPQLTRVVGKHCESGDIVVRDAYLPDDAGRGDLLAVPGTGAYCWALSSNYNYLGRPGVVAVRHGSARWIVRGETEQDLLSRDMGV
;
A
#
# COMPACT_ATOMS: atom_id res chain seq x y z
N MET A 1 35.49 37.47 -44.75
CA MET A 1 34.11 37.64 -44.23
C MET A 1 33.53 36.22 -44.06
N ALA A 2 33.59 35.72 -42.87
CA ALA A 2 32.92 34.46 -42.54
C ALA A 2 31.53 34.81 -41.98
N PRO A 3 30.47 34.06 -42.33
CA PRO A 3 29.14 34.35 -41.79
C PRO A 3 29.03 33.87 -40.34
N ASP A 4 28.54 34.78 -39.46
CA ASP A 4 28.10 34.50 -38.11
C ASP A 4 27.06 33.39 -38.12
N MET A 5 27.40 32.25 -37.53
CA MET A 5 26.43 31.24 -37.13
C MET A 5 25.91 31.61 -35.76
N GLN A 6 24.71 32.20 -35.70
CA GLN A 6 23.92 32.26 -34.46
C GLN A 6 23.53 30.84 -34.03
N PRO A 7 23.63 30.48 -32.75
CA PRO A 7 23.08 29.18 -32.28
C PRO A 7 21.56 29.28 -32.28
N GLY A 8 20.93 28.55 -33.22
CA GLY A 8 19.51 28.40 -33.26
C GLY A 8 19.03 27.65 -32.02
N SER A 9 18.05 28.21 -31.32
CA SER A 9 17.24 27.57 -30.28
C SER A 9 16.36 26.50 -30.90
N GLY A 10 16.96 25.36 -31.30
CA GLY A 10 16.22 24.17 -31.71
C GLY A 10 15.62 23.51 -30.47
N ALA A 11 14.31 23.51 -30.32
CA ALA A 11 13.63 22.66 -29.36
C ALA A 11 14.15 21.22 -29.55
N ARG A 12 14.82 20.67 -28.55
CA ARG A 12 15.29 19.27 -28.60
C ARG A 12 14.07 18.35 -28.68
N ALA A 13 14.10 17.39 -29.59
CA ALA A 13 13.10 16.34 -29.67
C ALA A 13 13.24 15.38 -28.48
N ALA A 14 12.14 14.81 -28.04
CA ALA A 14 12.15 13.73 -27.04
C ALA A 14 13.02 12.56 -27.54
N SER A 15 13.66 11.85 -26.62
CA SER A 15 14.41 10.63 -26.97
C SER A 15 13.49 9.58 -27.57
N PRO A 16 13.86 8.92 -28.67
CA PRO A 16 13.04 7.85 -29.25
C PRO A 16 12.94 6.61 -28.34
N LEU A 17 13.76 6.53 -27.29
CA LEU A 17 13.70 5.47 -26.27
C LEU A 17 12.77 5.81 -25.11
N ALA A 18 12.23 7.04 -25.05
CA ALA A 18 11.31 7.43 -23.98
C ALA A 18 9.96 6.74 -24.19
N PRO A 19 9.36 6.18 -23.12
CA PRO A 19 8.00 5.65 -23.21
C PRO A 19 6.99 6.77 -23.50
N ALA A 20 5.84 6.42 -24.07
CA ALA A 20 4.85 7.39 -24.52
C ALA A 20 4.30 8.30 -23.39
N TRP A 21 4.30 7.81 -22.16
CA TRP A 21 3.83 8.58 -21.01
C TRP A 21 4.86 9.61 -20.50
N LEU A 22 6.16 9.46 -20.83
CA LEU A 22 7.23 10.31 -20.34
C LEU A 22 7.46 11.50 -21.30
N ALA A 23 6.80 12.60 -21.01
CA ALA A 23 6.99 13.83 -21.77
C ALA A 23 8.36 14.47 -21.45
N LEU A 24 8.94 15.16 -22.46
CA LEU A 24 10.12 15.97 -22.24
C LEU A 24 9.79 17.15 -21.31
N PRO A 25 10.40 17.26 -20.13
CA PRO A 25 10.08 18.33 -19.19
C PRO A 25 10.53 19.69 -19.71
N ARG A 26 9.78 20.74 -19.38
CA ARG A 26 10.15 22.13 -19.68
C ARG A 26 11.22 22.65 -18.74
N ASP A 27 11.12 22.26 -17.49
CA ASP A 27 12.09 22.55 -16.42
C ASP A 27 12.35 21.26 -15.63
N LEU A 28 13.62 20.85 -15.57
CA LEU A 28 14.07 19.67 -14.82
C LEU A 28 14.11 19.92 -13.31
N ASN A 29 14.04 21.18 -12.89
CA ASN A 29 14.07 21.58 -11.49
C ASN A 29 12.67 21.66 -10.86
N GLU A 30 11.61 21.64 -11.68
CA GLU A 30 10.23 21.69 -11.20
C GLU A 30 9.84 20.36 -10.52
N LEU A 31 9.14 20.47 -9.41
CA LEU A 31 8.59 19.32 -8.69
C LEU A 31 7.10 19.19 -9.00
N GLU A 32 6.65 17.98 -9.40
CA GLU A 32 5.23 17.68 -9.59
C GLU A 32 4.57 17.47 -8.22
N PRO A 33 3.74 18.41 -7.71
CA PRO A 33 3.33 18.43 -6.29
C PRO A 33 2.62 17.17 -5.80
N LYS A 34 1.86 16.47 -6.69
CA LYS A 34 1.10 15.26 -6.31
C LYS A 34 1.97 14.04 -5.98
N MET A 35 3.25 14.07 -6.36
CA MET A 35 4.19 12.98 -6.08
C MET A 35 4.98 13.17 -4.79
N TRP A 36 5.01 14.36 -4.22
CA TRP A 36 5.85 14.73 -3.08
C TRP A 36 5.02 14.97 -1.81
N ALA A 37 5.70 14.96 -0.67
CA ALA A 37 5.15 15.52 0.55
C ALA A 37 4.96 17.04 0.38
N HIS A 38 3.93 17.58 1.03
CA HIS A 38 3.53 18.99 0.84
C HIS A 38 4.59 20.01 1.30
N ASP A 39 5.53 19.58 2.14
CA ASP A 39 6.63 20.38 2.70
C ASP A 39 8.00 20.09 2.05
N VAL A 40 7.99 19.38 0.91
CA VAL A 40 9.18 19.24 0.06
C VAL A 40 9.24 20.41 -0.90
N GLU A 41 10.36 21.10 -0.91
CA GLU A 41 10.58 22.27 -1.74
C GLU A 41 12.01 22.30 -2.29
N ARG A 42 12.21 23.09 -3.35
CA ARG A 42 13.54 23.44 -3.83
C ARG A 42 13.94 24.79 -3.23
N THR A 43 15.06 24.78 -2.51
CA THR A 43 15.60 25.97 -1.85
C THR A 43 16.10 27.00 -2.88
N PRO A 44 16.33 28.27 -2.48
CA PRO A 44 16.96 29.25 -3.34
C PRO A 44 18.39 28.89 -3.84
N SER A 45 19.09 28.00 -3.12
CA SER A 45 20.38 27.44 -3.54
C SER A 45 20.23 26.30 -4.56
N GLY A 46 19.02 25.86 -4.83
CA GLY A 46 18.70 24.84 -5.82
C GLY A 46 18.70 23.41 -5.31
N GLU A 47 19.04 23.14 -4.05
CA GLU A 47 18.92 21.83 -3.42
C GLU A 47 17.47 21.56 -2.97
N LEU A 48 17.10 20.29 -2.75
CA LEU A 48 15.84 19.96 -2.12
C LEU A 48 15.93 20.11 -0.60
N ALA A 49 14.80 20.47 0.01
CA ALA A 49 14.58 20.42 1.44
C ALA A 49 13.21 19.80 1.74
N VAL A 50 13.05 19.25 2.93
CA VAL A 50 11.80 18.74 3.47
C VAL A 50 11.63 19.25 4.89
N GLY A 51 10.49 19.83 5.22
CA GLY A 51 10.23 20.38 6.55
C GLY A 51 11.32 21.38 7.01
N GLY A 52 11.98 22.09 6.08
CA GLY A 52 13.06 23.03 6.34
C GLY A 52 14.45 22.40 6.53
N VAL A 53 14.63 21.09 6.33
CA VAL A 53 15.92 20.39 6.42
C VAL A 53 16.41 20.03 5.02
N SER A 54 17.63 20.46 4.64
CA SER A 54 18.18 20.21 3.31
C SER A 54 18.60 18.75 3.13
N VAL A 55 18.52 18.24 1.89
CA VAL A 55 18.92 16.86 1.57
C VAL A 55 20.43 16.64 1.72
N GLU A 56 21.25 17.68 1.53
CA GLU A 56 22.69 17.60 1.77
C GLU A 56 22.99 17.40 3.26
N HIS A 57 22.27 18.10 4.14
CA HIS A 57 22.38 17.89 5.58
C HIS A 57 21.96 16.48 5.97
N LEU A 58 20.82 16.00 5.43
CA LEU A 58 20.33 14.64 5.69
C LEU A 58 21.34 13.58 5.22
N ALA A 59 21.88 13.73 4.01
CA ALA A 59 22.88 12.79 3.49
C ALA A 59 24.19 12.81 4.29
N HIS A 60 24.59 13.98 4.82
CA HIS A 60 25.79 14.12 5.64
C HIS A 60 25.61 13.47 7.03
N GLU A 61 24.47 13.69 7.68
CA GLU A 61 24.22 13.24 9.05
C GLU A 61 23.82 11.76 9.11
N PHE A 62 22.99 11.32 8.18
CA PHE A 62 22.35 9.98 8.22
C PHE A 62 22.91 9.02 7.17
N GLY A 63 23.68 9.50 6.18
CA GLY A 63 24.18 8.69 5.07
C GLY A 63 23.13 8.46 3.98
N THR A 64 23.54 7.71 2.95
CA THR A 64 22.69 7.23 1.84
C THR A 64 22.98 5.75 1.57
N PRO A 65 22.05 4.95 1.01
CA PRO A 65 20.67 5.30 0.70
C PRO A 65 19.83 5.56 1.96
N LEU A 66 18.84 6.46 1.88
CA LEU A 66 18.07 6.90 3.04
C LEU A 66 16.60 7.14 2.65
N PHE A 67 15.67 6.56 3.40
CA PHE A 67 14.26 6.95 3.32
C PHE A 67 14.02 8.21 4.17
N VAL A 68 13.50 9.25 3.55
CA VAL A 68 13.22 10.53 4.19
C VAL A 68 11.71 10.76 4.21
N MET A 69 11.12 10.77 5.39
CA MET A 69 9.69 10.89 5.60
C MET A 69 9.32 12.24 6.22
N SER A 70 8.37 12.95 5.64
CA SER A 70 7.71 14.08 6.29
C SER A 70 6.68 13.57 7.30
N GLU A 71 6.91 13.80 8.60
CA GLU A 71 5.95 13.49 9.65
C GLU A 71 4.69 14.37 9.55
N ASP A 72 4.85 15.63 9.20
CA ASP A 72 3.72 16.56 9.09
C ASP A 72 2.78 16.18 7.93
N ASP A 73 3.33 15.76 6.78
CA ASP A 73 2.52 15.28 5.65
C ASP A 73 1.84 13.94 5.96
N PHE A 74 2.53 13.01 6.65
CA PHE A 74 1.91 11.77 7.10
C PHE A 74 0.66 12.05 7.95
N ARG A 75 0.81 12.90 8.97
CA ARG A 75 -0.28 13.28 9.86
C ARG A 75 -1.40 14.02 9.13
N ALA A 76 -1.06 14.91 8.20
CA ALA A 76 -2.03 15.64 7.40
C ALA A 76 -2.86 14.70 6.51
N ARG A 77 -2.23 13.72 5.86
CA ARG A 77 -2.93 12.72 5.03
C ARG A 77 -3.80 11.79 5.88
N ALA A 78 -3.32 11.36 7.04
CA ALA A 78 -4.10 10.56 7.98
C ALA A 78 -5.39 11.29 8.39
N ARG A 79 -5.27 12.56 8.81
CA ARG A 79 -6.43 13.41 9.12
C ARG A 79 -7.35 13.61 7.93
N ALA A 80 -6.80 13.85 6.74
CA ALA A 80 -7.61 14.08 5.54
C ALA A 80 -8.52 12.89 5.20
N PHE A 81 -8.01 11.65 5.34
CA PHE A 81 -8.84 10.45 5.21
C PHE A 81 -9.91 10.38 6.29
N LYS A 82 -9.54 10.56 7.56
CA LYS A 82 -10.47 10.51 8.69
C LYS A 82 -11.60 11.53 8.52
N GLU A 83 -11.25 12.78 8.31
CA GLU A 83 -12.21 13.90 8.19
C GLU A 83 -13.12 13.74 6.97
N ALA A 84 -12.58 13.34 5.81
CA ALA A 84 -13.34 13.17 4.58
C ALA A 84 -14.42 12.07 4.73
N PHE A 85 -14.03 10.92 5.29
CA PHE A 85 -14.94 9.80 5.47
C PHE A 85 -15.94 10.04 6.62
N ASP A 86 -15.50 10.62 7.75
CA ASP A 86 -16.42 10.99 8.83
C ASP A 86 -17.50 11.98 8.34
N ALA A 87 -17.10 12.99 7.59
CA ALA A 87 -18.05 13.98 7.05
C ALA A 87 -19.05 13.37 6.06
N ALA A 88 -18.57 12.51 5.14
CA ALA A 88 -19.42 11.89 4.13
C ALA A 88 -20.41 10.87 4.70
N PHE A 89 -20.02 10.18 5.78
CA PHE A 89 -20.81 9.13 6.42
C PHE A 89 -21.53 9.57 7.72
N ALA A 90 -21.45 10.85 8.09
CA ALA A 90 -22.03 11.34 9.34
C ALA A 90 -23.52 11.01 9.49
N ASP A 91 -24.30 11.19 8.44
CA ASP A 91 -25.75 10.92 8.37
C ASP A 91 -26.10 9.52 7.86
N VAL A 92 -25.10 8.71 7.47
CA VAL A 92 -25.28 7.33 7.00
C VAL A 92 -25.17 6.34 8.15
N CYS A 93 -24.03 6.36 8.86
CA CYS A 93 -23.74 5.44 9.97
C CYS A 93 -22.91 6.09 11.10
N GLY A 94 -22.94 7.41 11.22
CA GLY A 94 -22.26 8.17 12.28
C GLY A 94 -20.75 8.30 12.11
N GLY A 95 -20.24 8.26 10.87
CA GLY A 95 -18.82 8.32 10.52
C GLY A 95 -18.21 6.95 10.17
N VAL A 96 -16.89 6.89 9.98
CA VAL A 96 -16.17 5.71 9.51
C VAL A 96 -14.98 5.38 10.43
N ASP A 97 -14.71 4.10 10.65
CA ASP A 97 -13.49 3.67 11.28
C ASP A 97 -12.38 3.54 10.22
N VAL A 98 -11.34 4.35 10.32
CA VAL A 98 -10.22 4.34 9.39
C VAL A 98 -9.07 3.55 9.98
N TYR A 99 -8.71 2.43 9.37
CA TYR A 99 -7.57 1.59 9.74
C TYR A 99 -6.39 1.92 8.83
N TYR A 100 -5.28 2.36 9.41
CA TYR A 100 -4.04 2.46 8.65
C TYR A 100 -3.49 1.07 8.34
N ALA A 101 -3.31 0.72 7.07
CA ALA A 101 -2.76 -0.58 6.67
C ALA A 101 -1.26 -0.68 6.96
N GLY A 102 -0.89 -1.31 8.07
CA GLY A 102 0.49 -1.42 8.57
C GLY A 102 1.47 -2.05 7.59
N LYS A 103 1.01 -3.00 6.77
CA LYS A 103 1.79 -3.64 5.69
C LYS A 103 2.45 -2.66 4.71
N SER A 104 1.93 -1.43 4.59
CA SER A 104 2.51 -0.42 3.70
C SER A 104 3.85 0.11 4.22
N PHE A 105 3.91 0.47 5.48
CA PHE A 105 5.10 0.76 6.28
C PHE A 105 4.73 0.88 7.75
N LEU A 106 5.40 0.16 8.63
CA LEU A 106 5.13 0.18 10.07
C LEU A 106 6.41 0.21 10.89
N CYS A 107 6.44 1.14 11.84
CA CYS A 107 7.37 1.15 12.98
C CYS A 107 6.64 1.75 14.19
N SER A 108 7.24 1.69 15.37
CA SER A 108 6.59 2.18 16.59
C SER A 108 6.23 3.67 16.54
N ALA A 109 7.02 4.50 15.87
CA ALA A 109 6.70 5.92 15.68
C ALA A 109 5.43 6.11 14.83
N VAL A 110 5.36 5.42 13.67
CA VAL A 110 4.18 5.48 12.78
C VAL A 110 2.94 4.93 13.48
N ALA A 111 3.06 3.83 14.23
CA ALA A 111 1.96 3.29 15.00
C ALA A 111 1.42 4.31 16.04
N ALA A 112 2.32 5.01 16.72
CA ALA A 112 1.93 6.08 17.65
C ALA A 112 1.21 7.24 16.92
N TRP A 113 1.73 7.70 15.77
CA TRP A 113 1.09 8.77 14.99
C TRP A 113 -0.32 8.38 14.51
N VAL A 114 -0.49 7.13 14.06
CA VAL A 114 -1.79 6.58 13.67
C VAL A 114 -2.81 6.73 14.79
N ALA A 115 -2.45 6.34 16.02
CA ALA A 115 -3.32 6.48 17.19
C ALA A 115 -3.57 7.94 17.58
N GLU A 116 -2.53 8.80 17.54
CA GLU A 116 -2.62 10.23 17.85
C GLU A 116 -3.54 10.98 16.87
N GLU A 117 -3.58 10.55 15.59
CA GLU A 117 -4.48 11.12 14.58
C GLU A 117 -5.89 10.47 14.60
N GLY A 118 -6.18 9.62 15.60
CA GLY A 118 -7.50 9.02 15.80
C GLY A 118 -7.84 7.91 14.81
N LEU A 119 -6.83 7.31 14.16
CA LEU A 119 -6.98 6.14 13.30
C LEU A 119 -6.78 4.85 14.11
N ARG A 120 -7.24 3.76 13.54
CA ARG A 120 -6.98 2.39 13.97
C ARG A 120 -5.83 1.80 13.14
N LEU A 121 -5.33 0.62 13.52
CA LEU A 121 -4.21 -0.03 12.84
C LEU A 121 -4.58 -1.43 12.36
N ASP A 122 -4.44 -1.66 11.06
CA ASP A 122 -4.48 -2.98 10.43
C ASP A 122 -3.10 -3.64 10.49
N THR A 123 -3.04 -4.88 10.99
CA THR A 123 -1.85 -5.71 11.10
C THR A 123 -2.04 -7.04 10.36
N CYS A 124 -0.96 -7.62 9.83
CA CYS A 124 -0.99 -8.87 9.06
C CYS A 124 -0.10 -9.98 9.65
N SER A 125 0.56 -9.74 10.77
CA SER A 125 1.48 -10.71 11.37
C SER A 125 1.71 -10.47 12.86
N GLY A 126 2.24 -11.49 13.54
CA GLY A 126 2.70 -11.37 14.92
C GLY A 126 3.79 -10.33 15.13
N GLY A 127 4.61 -10.07 14.09
CA GLY A 127 5.62 -8.99 14.10
C GLY A 127 4.99 -7.61 14.13
N GLU A 128 3.98 -7.35 13.29
CA GLU A 128 3.25 -6.09 13.27
C GLU A 128 2.45 -5.87 14.57
N LEU A 129 1.83 -6.92 15.13
CA LEU A 129 1.22 -6.86 16.45
C LEU A 129 2.23 -6.49 17.54
N ALA A 130 3.47 -7.01 17.47
CA ALA A 130 4.52 -6.65 18.41
C ALA A 130 4.94 -5.18 18.29
N VAL A 131 4.98 -4.63 17.09
CA VAL A 131 5.24 -3.19 16.87
C VAL A 131 4.12 -2.34 17.47
N ALA A 132 2.86 -2.70 17.24
CA ALA A 132 1.70 -2.02 17.82
C ALA A 132 1.73 -2.03 19.36
N ALA A 133 1.98 -3.19 19.96
CA ALA A 133 2.12 -3.34 21.41
C ALA A 133 3.30 -2.52 21.97
N LYS A 134 4.45 -2.50 21.28
CA LYS A 134 5.60 -1.66 21.66
C LYS A 134 5.27 -0.17 21.61
N ALA A 135 4.44 0.26 20.69
CA ALA A 135 3.97 1.64 20.58
C ALA A 135 2.87 1.98 21.62
N GLY A 136 2.38 0.99 22.38
CA GLY A 136 1.35 1.19 23.40
C GLY A 136 -0.07 1.34 22.86
N LEU A 137 -0.35 0.85 21.65
CA LEU A 137 -1.70 0.89 21.11
C LEU A 137 -2.62 -0.08 21.87
N PRO A 138 -3.83 0.37 22.28
CA PRO A 138 -4.86 -0.52 22.82
C PRO A 138 -5.26 -1.58 21.80
N GLY A 139 -5.45 -2.83 22.23
CA GLY A 139 -5.82 -3.93 21.34
C GLY A 139 -7.11 -3.68 20.54
N GLU A 140 -8.07 -3.00 21.16
CA GLU A 140 -9.34 -2.63 20.52
C GLU A 140 -9.20 -1.72 19.27
N LEU A 141 -8.04 -1.06 19.13
CA LEU A 141 -7.72 -0.27 17.94
C LEU A 141 -7.03 -1.08 16.84
N LEU A 142 -6.78 -2.36 17.06
CA LEU A 142 -6.07 -3.23 16.14
C LEU A 142 -7.02 -4.16 15.38
N SER A 143 -6.68 -4.47 14.15
CA SER A 143 -7.22 -5.61 13.41
C SER A 143 -6.09 -6.57 13.04
N LEU A 144 -6.38 -7.89 12.97
CA LEU A 144 -5.45 -8.91 12.51
C LEU A 144 -5.96 -9.56 11.22
N HIS A 145 -5.27 -9.32 10.12
CA HIS A 145 -5.51 -9.89 8.79
C HIS A 145 -4.54 -11.03 8.47
N GLY A 146 -4.66 -11.61 7.28
CA GLY A 146 -3.79 -12.66 6.75
C GLY A 146 -4.57 -13.94 6.44
N ASN A 147 -4.13 -14.67 5.42
CA ASN A 147 -4.77 -15.90 4.94
C ASN A 147 -4.20 -17.19 5.57
N ASN A 148 -3.23 -17.07 6.46
CA ASN A 148 -2.59 -18.21 7.12
C ASN A 148 -2.00 -17.76 8.46
N LYS A 149 -2.87 -17.35 9.39
CA LYS A 149 -2.46 -16.98 10.75
C LYS A 149 -2.04 -18.24 11.52
N SER A 150 -0.93 -18.18 12.22
CA SER A 150 -0.53 -19.25 13.14
C SER A 150 -1.37 -19.21 14.43
N ASP A 151 -1.45 -20.35 15.13
CA ASP A 151 -2.13 -20.41 16.42
C ASP A 151 -1.57 -19.40 17.40
N SER A 152 -0.24 -19.22 17.42
CA SER A 152 0.43 -18.24 18.27
C SER A 152 0.10 -16.78 17.92
N GLU A 153 -0.21 -16.46 16.67
CA GLU A 153 -0.68 -15.13 16.27
C GLU A 153 -2.13 -14.91 16.70
N ILE A 154 -3.00 -15.93 16.56
CA ILE A 154 -4.38 -15.89 17.04
C ILE A 154 -4.39 -15.74 18.58
N GLU A 155 -3.61 -16.55 19.29
CA GLU A 155 -3.47 -16.45 20.75
C GLU A 155 -3.02 -15.06 21.18
N ARG A 156 -1.98 -14.51 20.54
CA ARG A 156 -1.49 -13.15 20.83
C ARG A 156 -2.57 -12.10 20.55
N ALA A 157 -3.35 -12.24 19.48
CA ALA A 157 -4.43 -11.33 19.17
C ALA A 157 -5.50 -11.33 20.27
N LEU A 158 -5.88 -12.52 20.75
CA LEU A 158 -6.83 -12.66 21.86
C LEU A 158 -6.26 -12.09 23.18
N ASP A 159 -4.97 -12.32 23.47
CA ASP A 159 -4.31 -11.77 24.66
C ASP A 159 -4.24 -10.25 24.65
N LEU A 160 -3.98 -9.66 23.49
CA LEU A 160 -3.97 -8.21 23.32
C LEU A 160 -5.38 -7.60 23.30
N GLY A 161 -6.42 -8.43 23.19
CA GLY A 161 -7.80 -7.97 23.04
C GLY A 161 -8.01 -7.19 21.73
N VAL A 162 -7.50 -7.73 20.60
CA VAL A 162 -7.65 -7.02 19.31
C VAL A 162 -9.12 -6.77 18.98
N GLY A 163 -9.39 -5.62 18.38
CA GLY A 163 -10.75 -5.19 18.05
C GLY A 163 -11.45 -6.15 17.10
N ARG A 164 -10.71 -6.82 16.21
CA ARG A 164 -11.24 -7.85 15.30
C ARG A 164 -10.15 -8.72 14.68
N ILE A 165 -10.49 -9.97 14.40
CA ILE A 165 -9.71 -10.91 13.58
C ILE A 165 -10.46 -11.08 12.25
N VAL A 166 -9.81 -10.74 11.14
CA VAL A 166 -10.37 -10.92 9.80
C VAL A 166 -10.03 -12.33 9.32
N VAL A 167 -11.03 -13.19 9.33
CA VAL A 167 -10.92 -14.61 8.98
C VAL A 167 -11.02 -14.79 7.48
N ASP A 168 -10.14 -15.59 6.92
CA ASP A 168 -9.93 -15.74 5.47
C ASP A 168 -10.45 -17.08 4.92
N SER A 169 -10.74 -18.06 5.78
CA SER A 169 -11.23 -19.40 5.42
C SER A 169 -12.05 -20.05 6.54
N LEU A 170 -12.81 -21.10 6.19
CA LEU A 170 -13.54 -21.93 7.17
C LEU A 170 -12.60 -22.63 8.14
N ASP A 171 -11.47 -23.19 7.66
CA ASP A 171 -10.46 -23.81 8.52
C ASP A 171 -9.94 -22.84 9.58
N GLU A 172 -9.67 -21.61 9.21
CA GLU A 172 -9.23 -20.57 10.15
C GLU A 172 -10.34 -20.21 11.15
N LEU A 173 -11.60 -20.14 10.71
CA LEU A 173 -12.75 -19.87 11.59
C LEU A 173 -12.85 -20.91 12.70
N GLU A 174 -12.76 -22.20 12.36
CA GLU A 174 -12.78 -23.30 13.31
C GLU A 174 -11.61 -23.23 14.30
N ARG A 175 -10.42 -22.88 13.82
CA ARG A 175 -9.24 -22.73 14.68
C ARG A 175 -9.38 -21.55 15.65
N VAL A 176 -9.87 -20.40 15.17
CA VAL A 176 -10.13 -19.23 16.02
C VAL A 176 -11.16 -19.57 17.10
N ALA A 177 -12.25 -20.25 16.70
CA ALA A 177 -13.30 -20.69 17.63
C ALA A 177 -12.76 -21.65 18.70
N ALA A 178 -11.98 -22.65 18.31
CA ALA A 178 -11.39 -23.63 19.23
C ALA A 178 -10.40 -22.97 20.21
N ILE A 179 -9.52 -22.09 19.74
CA ILE A 179 -8.56 -21.39 20.59
C ILE A 179 -9.27 -20.46 21.59
N ALA A 180 -10.28 -19.70 21.14
CA ALA A 180 -11.08 -18.84 22.01
C ALA A 180 -11.81 -19.66 23.10
N ALA A 181 -12.46 -20.76 22.71
CA ALA A 181 -13.14 -21.67 23.64
C ALA A 181 -12.19 -22.28 24.67
N ALA A 182 -11.00 -22.73 24.23
CA ALA A 182 -9.98 -23.29 25.12
C ALA A 182 -9.52 -22.25 26.16
N ARG A 183 -9.27 -21.00 25.77
CA ARG A 183 -8.89 -19.91 26.68
C ARG A 183 -10.00 -19.56 27.66
N ALA A 184 -11.24 -19.47 27.20
CA ALA A 184 -12.39 -19.22 28.07
C ALA A 184 -12.57 -20.31 29.15
N SER A 185 -12.22 -21.56 28.84
CA SER A 185 -12.32 -22.67 29.78
C SER A 185 -11.16 -22.74 30.80
N GLN A 186 -9.98 -22.25 30.44
CA GLN A 186 -8.76 -22.38 31.25
C GLN A 186 -8.56 -21.22 32.24
N ASP A 187 -9.05 -20.02 31.92
CA ASP A 187 -8.87 -18.83 32.73
C ASP A 187 -10.24 -18.23 33.14
N PRO A 188 -10.55 -18.18 34.46
CA PRO A 188 -11.77 -17.53 34.95
C PRO A 188 -11.94 -16.06 34.53
N GLN A 189 -10.83 -15.35 34.26
CA GLN A 189 -10.86 -13.95 33.79
C GLN A 189 -11.31 -13.87 32.32
N HIS A 190 -11.15 -14.93 31.57
CA HIS A 190 -11.53 -15.05 30.16
C HIS A 190 -12.82 -15.86 29.93
N ARG A 191 -13.59 -16.15 30.98
CA ARG A 191 -14.79 -17.00 30.88
C ARG A 191 -15.82 -16.53 29.87
N GLU A 192 -15.89 -15.22 29.59
CA GLU A 192 -16.79 -14.60 28.63
C GLU A 192 -16.06 -14.19 27.33
N LEU A 193 -14.81 -14.67 27.14
CA LEU A 193 -14.02 -14.36 25.95
C LEU A 193 -14.70 -14.91 24.72
N ARG A 194 -15.06 -14.03 23.80
CA ARG A 194 -15.47 -14.35 22.44
C ARG A 194 -14.51 -13.69 21.47
N ALA A 195 -14.04 -14.44 20.49
CA ALA A 195 -13.22 -13.86 19.43
C ALA A 195 -14.09 -12.98 18.54
N LYS A 196 -13.74 -11.70 18.44
CA LYS A 196 -14.38 -10.74 17.54
C LYS A 196 -13.89 -11.00 16.12
N VAL A 197 -14.79 -11.41 15.23
CA VAL A 197 -14.46 -11.91 13.89
C VAL A 197 -15.16 -11.09 12.82
N MET A 198 -14.46 -10.79 11.74
CA MET A 198 -15.04 -10.42 10.44
C MET A 198 -14.69 -11.49 9.41
N LEU A 199 -15.59 -11.77 8.48
CA LEU A 199 -15.34 -12.71 7.39
C LEU A 199 -14.87 -11.95 6.15
N ARG A 200 -13.71 -12.32 5.61
CA ARG A 200 -13.21 -11.77 4.36
C ARG A 200 -13.86 -12.46 3.18
N LEU A 201 -14.55 -11.69 2.35
CA LEU A 201 -15.28 -12.17 1.18
C LEU A 201 -14.66 -11.73 -0.12
N THR A 202 -14.81 -12.55 -1.14
CA THR A 202 -14.43 -12.25 -2.52
C THR A 202 -15.70 -11.93 -3.32
N PRO A 203 -15.98 -10.62 -3.57
CA PRO A 203 -17.23 -10.20 -4.22
C PRO A 203 -17.22 -10.35 -5.75
N GLY A 204 -16.16 -10.91 -6.38
CA GLY A 204 -16.06 -11.04 -7.83
C GLY A 204 -16.12 -9.68 -8.55
N VAL A 205 -15.37 -8.70 -8.07
CA VAL A 205 -15.26 -7.35 -8.66
C VAL A 205 -13.90 -7.21 -9.34
N HIS A 206 -13.90 -6.83 -10.62
CA HIS A 206 -12.68 -6.51 -11.35
C HIS A 206 -12.41 -4.99 -11.22
N ALA A 207 -11.43 -4.60 -10.41
CA ALA A 207 -10.86 -3.27 -10.49
C ALA A 207 -9.87 -3.22 -11.66
N HIS A 208 -9.86 -2.15 -12.44
CA HIS A 208 -8.86 -1.93 -13.50
C HIS A 208 -7.49 -1.66 -12.86
N THR A 209 -6.78 -2.72 -12.47
CA THR A 209 -5.46 -2.68 -11.84
C THR A 209 -4.56 -3.74 -12.47
N HIS A 210 -3.26 -3.65 -12.20
CA HIS A 210 -2.31 -4.68 -12.62
C HIS A 210 -2.72 -6.06 -12.06
N GLU A 211 -2.65 -7.13 -12.87
CA GLU A 211 -3.13 -8.48 -12.56
C GLU A 211 -2.63 -9.01 -11.20
N PHE A 212 -1.38 -8.69 -10.83
CA PHE A 212 -0.78 -9.11 -9.55
C PHE A 212 -1.28 -8.36 -8.30
N ILE A 213 -2.08 -7.31 -8.46
CA ILE A 213 -2.61 -6.50 -7.36
C ILE A 213 -4.14 -6.48 -7.29
N ALA A 214 -4.82 -7.19 -8.19
CA ALA A 214 -6.26 -7.43 -8.13
C ALA A 214 -6.54 -8.56 -7.13
N THR A 215 -7.40 -8.33 -6.14
CA THR A 215 -7.65 -9.27 -5.03
C THR A 215 -9.13 -9.61 -4.83
N ALA A 216 -9.96 -9.41 -5.85
CA ALA A 216 -11.39 -9.61 -5.75
C ALA A 216 -11.98 -10.50 -6.85
N HIS A 217 -11.15 -11.25 -7.60
CA HIS A 217 -11.58 -12.29 -8.53
C HIS A 217 -11.49 -13.67 -7.87
N GLU A 218 -12.17 -14.69 -8.44
CA GLU A 218 -12.33 -16.00 -7.83
C GLU A 218 -11.02 -16.80 -7.71
N ASP A 219 -10.11 -16.72 -8.68
CA ASP A 219 -8.83 -17.46 -8.66
C ASP A 219 -7.76 -16.65 -7.91
N GLN A 220 -7.82 -16.70 -6.57
CA GLN A 220 -6.86 -16.07 -5.70
C GLN A 220 -6.80 -16.74 -4.32
N LYS A 221 -5.74 -16.43 -3.55
CA LYS A 221 -5.52 -17.05 -2.23
C LYS A 221 -6.32 -16.44 -1.08
N PHE A 222 -7.06 -15.36 -1.30
CA PHE A 222 -7.73 -14.60 -0.24
C PHE A 222 -9.23 -14.69 -0.31
N GLY A 223 -9.86 -14.84 0.86
CA GLY A 223 -11.27 -14.64 1.07
C GLY A 223 -12.16 -15.80 0.63
N LEU A 224 -13.36 -15.77 1.15
CA LEU A 224 -14.42 -16.74 0.88
C LEU A 224 -15.25 -16.27 -0.32
N SER A 225 -15.44 -17.17 -1.30
CA SER A 225 -16.21 -16.86 -2.51
C SER A 225 -17.69 -16.59 -2.18
N MET A 226 -18.23 -15.55 -2.80
CA MET A 226 -19.67 -15.25 -2.82
C MET A 226 -20.39 -15.88 -4.01
N ALA A 227 -19.68 -16.60 -4.89
CA ALA A 227 -20.28 -17.22 -6.07
C ALA A 227 -21.16 -18.43 -5.67
N PRO A 228 -22.32 -18.61 -6.34
CA PRO A 228 -23.18 -19.78 -6.13
C PRO A 228 -22.46 -21.11 -6.33
N GLY A 229 -22.78 -22.13 -5.53
CA GLY A 229 -22.24 -23.47 -5.64
C GLY A 229 -20.83 -23.68 -5.12
N THR A 230 -20.24 -22.68 -4.46
CA THR A 230 -18.88 -22.74 -3.89
C THR A 230 -18.83 -23.24 -2.45
N ALA A 231 -19.96 -23.44 -1.78
CA ALA A 231 -20.05 -24.06 -0.47
C ALA A 231 -19.55 -25.52 -0.48
N SER A 232 -19.16 -26.05 0.68
CA SER A 232 -18.74 -27.43 0.84
C SER A 232 -19.84 -28.44 0.42
N ALA A 233 -19.45 -29.68 0.12
CA ALA A 233 -20.41 -30.72 -0.23
C ALA A 233 -21.34 -31.03 0.94
N GLU A 234 -20.80 -30.98 2.16
CA GLU A 234 -21.52 -31.22 3.41
C GLU A 234 -22.59 -30.17 3.64
N PHE A 235 -22.27 -28.90 3.55
CA PHE A 235 -23.23 -27.80 3.72
C PHE A 235 -24.29 -27.80 2.64
N ARG A 236 -23.92 -28.07 1.39
CA ARG A 236 -24.89 -28.22 0.30
C ARG A 236 -25.86 -29.39 0.52
N ALA A 237 -25.39 -30.53 1.06
CA ALA A 237 -26.25 -31.68 1.37
C ALA A 237 -27.24 -31.34 2.49
N GLU A 238 -26.82 -30.58 3.51
CA GLU A 238 -27.69 -30.10 4.59
C GLU A 238 -28.81 -29.22 4.02
N VAL A 239 -28.42 -28.19 3.23
CA VAL A 239 -29.39 -27.28 2.58
C VAL A 239 -30.33 -28.01 1.62
N ALA A 240 -29.82 -29.01 0.88
CA ALA A 240 -30.66 -29.85 0.01
C ALA A 240 -31.74 -30.61 0.80
N GLY A 241 -31.40 -31.14 1.98
CA GLY A 241 -32.33 -31.84 2.87
C GLY A 241 -33.41 -30.92 3.45
N GLU A 242 -33.08 -29.67 3.72
CA GLU A 242 -34.01 -28.68 4.29
C GLU A 242 -34.83 -27.93 3.24
N SER A 243 -34.18 -27.48 2.15
CA SER A 243 -34.72 -26.50 1.19
C SER A 243 -34.70 -26.97 -0.28
N GLY A 244 -34.19 -28.18 -0.54
CA GLY A 244 -34.13 -28.82 -1.85
C GLY A 244 -32.88 -28.49 -2.69
N GLU A 245 -32.67 -29.27 -3.77
CA GLU A 245 -31.50 -29.27 -4.63
C GLU A 245 -31.21 -27.87 -5.31
N ALA A 246 -32.25 -27.13 -5.64
CA ALA A 246 -32.08 -25.81 -6.24
C ALA A 246 -31.47 -24.81 -5.26
N ALA A 247 -31.86 -24.85 -3.98
CA ALA A 247 -31.29 -24.03 -2.92
C ALA A 247 -29.85 -24.46 -2.63
N ALA A 248 -29.59 -25.77 -2.56
CA ALA A 248 -28.23 -26.31 -2.38
C ALA A 248 -27.26 -25.90 -3.50
N GLY A 249 -27.74 -25.75 -4.72
CA GLY A 249 -26.93 -25.27 -5.85
C GLY A 249 -26.64 -23.75 -5.83
N ALA A 250 -27.34 -23.01 -4.99
CA ALA A 250 -27.21 -21.55 -4.89
C ALA A 250 -26.30 -21.08 -3.75
N VAL A 251 -26.04 -21.92 -2.72
CA VAL A 251 -25.24 -21.51 -1.55
C VAL A 251 -23.75 -21.34 -1.87
N SER A 252 -23.13 -20.37 -1.20
CA SER A 252 -21.72 -20.00 -1.39
C SER A 252 -20.87 -20.34 -0.16
N ALA A 253 -19.54 -20.39 -0.34
CA ALA A 253 -18.61 -20.55 0.78
C ALA A 253 -18.71 -19.40 1.80
N ALA A 254 -19.03 -18.18 1.34
CA ALA A 254 -19.29 -17.04 2.20
C ALA A 254 -20.54 -17.26 3.09
N GLU A 255 -21.60 -17.85 2.53
CA GLU A 255 -22.84 -18.18 3.26
C GLU A 255 -22.60 -19.28 4.31
N GLU A 256 -21.89 -20.34 3.94
CA GLU A 256 -21.46 -21.40 4.86
C GLU A 256 -20.67 -20.83 6.05
N ALA A 257 -19.72 -19.90 5.79
CA ALA A 257 -18.92 -19.28 6.84
C ALA A 257 -19.76 -18.40 7.79
N VAL A 258 -20.77 -17.69 7.27
CA VAL A 258 -21.71 -16.93 8.13
C VAL A 258 -22.51 -17.87 9.02
N ALA A 259 -23.03 -18.97 8.47
CA ALA A 259 -23.77 -19.97 9.22
C ALA A 259 -22.91 -20.63 10.31
N ALA A 260 -21.68 -21.03 9.96
CA ALA A 260 -20.71 -21.62 10.89
C ALA A 260 -20.36 -20.64 12.03
N ALA A 261 -20.00 -19.39 11.69
CA ALA A 261 -19.65 -18.37 12.69
C ALA A 261 -20.80 -18.07 13.67
N ALA A 262 -22.04 -18.06 13.16
CA ALA A 262 -23.23 -17.87 13.99
C ALA A 262 -23.50 -19.06 14.95
N GLY A 263 -23.03 -20.26 14.60
CA GLY A 263 -23.16 -21.46 15.42
C GLY A 263 -22.16 -21.60 16.56
N HIS A 264 -21.07 -20.79 16.58
CA HIS A 264 -20.02 -20.85 17.60
C HIS A 264 -20.26 -19.89 18.77
N ASP A 265 -20.46 -20.41 19.98
CA ASP A 265 -20.58 -19.59 21.21
C ASP A 265 -19.32 -18.78 21.52
N SER A 266 -18.14 -19.24 21.08
CA SER A 266 -16.85 -18.59 21.26
C SER A 266 -16.54 -17.48 20.23
N ILE A 267 -17.41 -17.27 19.24
CA ILE A 267 -17.26 -16.25 18.20
C ILE A 267 -18.27 -15.12 18.41
N GLU A 268 -17.83 -13.90 18.26
CA GLU A 268 -18.65 -12.71 18.06
C GLU A 268 -18.47 -12.25 16.61
N LEU A 269 -19.42 -12.61 15.74
CA LEU A 269 -19.39 -12.20 14.33
C LEU A 269 -19.79 -10.73 14.21
N LEU A 270 -18.81 -9.85 13.93
CA LEU A 270 -19.01 -8.41 13.79
C LEU A 270 -19.56 -8.03 12.42
N GLY A 271 -19.09 -8.70 11.35
CA GLY A 271 -19.46 -8.28 10.01
C GLY A 271 -18.62 -8.90 8.91
N LEU A 272 -18.61 -8.21 7.78
CA LEU A 272 -17.98 -8.64 6.54
C LEU A 272 -16.83 -7.70 6.16
N HIS A 273 -15.85 -8.24 5.48
CA HIS A 273 -14.69 -7.51 4.96
C HIS A 273 -14.48 -7.86 3.49
N CYS A 274 -14.04 -6.91 2.69
CA CYS A 274 -13.46 -7.18 1.37
C CYS A 274 -12.24 -6.29 1.10
N HIS A 275 -11.42 -6.73 0.16
CA HIS A 275 -10.33 -5.92 -0.38
C HIS A 275 -10.24 -6.19 -1.88
N ILE A 276 -10.41 -5.16 -2.70
CA ILE A 276 -10.61 -5.31 -4.15
C ILE A 276 -9.35 -5.10 -4.99
N GLY A 277 -8.25 -4.69 -4.38
CA GLY A 277 -6.99 -4.48 -5.11
C GLY A 277 -6.14 -3.35 -4.54
N SER A 278 -5.19 -2.89 -5.34
CA SER A 278 -4.23 -1.85 -4.93
C SER A 278 -3.97 -0.89 -6.09
N GLN A 279 -3.58 0.35 -5.80
CA GLN A 279 -3.32 1.42 -6.78
C GLN A 279 -4.57 1.75 -7.62
N ILE A 280 -5.73 1.82 -6.96
CA ILE A 280 -7.02 2.12 -7.57
C ILE A 280 -7.24 3.63 -7.51
N PHE A 281 -7.51 4.24 -8.67
CA PHE A 281 -7.75 5.68 -8.79
C PHE A 281 -9.24 6.04 -8.81
N GLU A 282 -10.08 5.11 -9.30
CA GLU A 282 -11.49 5.34 -9.51
C GLU A 282 -12.34 4.75 -8.38
N SER A 283 -13.51 5.30 -8.12
CA SER A 283 -14.38 4.86 -7.02
C SER A 283 -15.30 3.68 -7.37
N GLU A 284 -15.53 3.44 -8.66
CA GLU A 284 -16.53 2.48 -9.17
C GLU A 284 -16.34 1.05 -8.65
N GLY A 285 -15.09 0.61 -8.49
CA GLY A 285 -14.78 -0.70 -7.91
C GLY A 285 -15.23 -0.83 -6.45
N PHE A 286 -14.98 0.21 -5.65
CA PHE A 286 -15.42 0.27 -4.25
C PHE A 286 -16.94 0.35 -4.13
N GLU A 287 -17.60 1.12 -4.99
CA GLU A 287 -19.06 1.27 -5.05
C GLU A 287 -19.74 -0.06 -5.35
N LEU A 288 -19.24 -0.79 -6.36
CA LEU A 288 -19.76 -2.10 -6.73
C LEU A 288 -19.55 -3.13 -5.62
N ALA A 289 -18.38 -3.15 -4.99
CA ALA A 289 -18.11 -4.03 -3.85
C ALA A 289 -19.04 -3.75 -2.68
N ALA A 290 -19.23 -2.48 -2.33
CA ALA A 290 -20.14 -2.06 -1.26
C ALA A 290 -21.58 -2.51 -1.53
N SER A 291 -22.09 -2.32 -2.76
CA SER A 291 -23.46 -2.74 -3.14
C SER A 291 -23.63 -4.25 -3.05
N LYS A 292 -22.67 -5.06 -3.55
CA LYS A 292 -22.71 -6.53 -3.47
C LYS A 292 -22.68 -7.03 -2.02
N LEU A 293 -21.81 -6.46 -1.19
CA LEU A 293 -21.69 -6.87 0.22
C LEU A 293 -22.91 -6.47 1.05
N LEU A 294 -23.52 -5.31 0.81
CA LEU A 294 -24.77 -4.92 1.47
C LEU A 294 -25.92 -5.84 1.06
N THR A 295 -25.99 -6.23 -0.21
CA THR A 295 -27.00 -7.20 -0.69
C THR A 295 -26.81 -8.54 -0.02
N PHE A 296 -25.57 -9.03 0.07
CA PHE A 296 -25.25 -10.28 0.77
C PHE A 296 -25.58 -10.18 2.27
N LEU A 297 -25.20 -9.09 2.93
CA LEU A 297 -25.51 -8.84 4.34
C LEU A 297 -27.03 -8.90 4.61
N ALA A 298 -27.83 -8.26 3.76
CA ALA A 298 -29.29 -8.30 3.88
C ALA A 298 -29.85 -9.71 3.69
N ALA A 299 -29.30 -10.49 2.76
CA ALA A 299 -29.67 -11.89 2.54
C ALA A 299 -29.35 -12.76 3.76
N MET A 300 -28.15 -12.64 4.33
CA MET A 300 -27.72 -13.38 5.53
C MET A 300 -28.58 -13.04 6.75
N ARG A 301 -28.91 -11.78 6.93
CA ARG A 301 -29.83 -11.35 7.98
C ARG A 301 -31.21 -11.99 7.83
N SER A 302 -31.71 -12.09 6.61
CA SER A 302 -33.00 -12.70 6.32
C SER A 302 -32.99 -14.21 6.50
N ALA A 303 -31.94 -14.89 6.04
CA ALA A 303 -31.83 -16.35 6.05
C ALA A 303 -31.49 -16.92 7.44
N TYR A 304 -30.57 -16.31 8.15
CA TYR A 304 -30.01 -16.84 9.41
C TYR A 304 -30.33 -16.02 10.64
N GLY A 305 -31.00 -14.86 10.50
CA GLY A 305 -31.30 -13.96 11.61
C GLY A 305 -30.09 -13.32 12.26
N VAL A 306 -28.91 -13.37 11.61
CA VAL A 306 -27.67 -12.83 12.14
C VAL A 306 -27.60 -11.32 12.00
N ALA A 307 -27.13 -10.63 13.05
CA ALA A 307 -26.79 -9.22 12.97
C ALA A 307 -25.33 -9.09 12.50
N LEU A 308 -25.10 -8.32 11.43
CA LEU A 308 -23.79 -8.00 10.90
C LEU A 308 -23.62 -6.46 10.98
N PRO A 309 -23.25 -5.92 12.15
CA PRO A 309 -23.29 -4.48 12.40
C PRO A 309 -22.17 -3.71 11.71
N GLU A 310 -21.13 -4.39 11.19
CA GLU A 310 -19.96 -3.78 10.59
C GLU A 310 -19.73 -4.25 9.15
N LEU A 311 -19.19 -3.37 8.33
CA LEU A 311 -18.77 -3.67 6.96
C LEU A 311 -17.45 -2.95 6.66
N ASP A 312 -16.39 -3.72 6.39
CA ASP A 312 -15.11 -3.20 5.97
C ASP A 312 -14.97 -3.26 4.44
N LEU A 313 -14.76 -2.11 3.82
CA LEU A 313 -14.62 -1.97 2.37
C LEU A 313 -13.15 -2.00 1.93
N GLY A 314 -12.24 -2.27 2.86
CA GLY A 314 -10.82 -2.45 2.59
C GLY A 314 -10.08 -1.19 2.18
N GLY A 315 -8.91 -1.41 1.61
CA GLY A 315 -8.04 -0.38 1.09
C GLY A 315 -7.84 -0.50 -0.42
N GLY A 316 -6.73 0.05 -0.88
CA GLY A 316 -6.37 0.00 -2.31
C GLY A 316 -6.22 1.37 -2.95
N TYR A 317 -6.47 2.45 -2.23
CA TYR A 317 -6.38 3.84 -2.69
C TYR A 317 -4.98 4.16 -3.23
N GLY A 318 -4.91 4.63 -4.49
CA GLY A 318 -3.66 4.89 -5.20
C GLY A 318 -3.02 6.22 -4.89
N ILE A 319 -1.76 6.37 -5.33
CA ILE A 319 -0.98 7.63 -5.32
C ILE A 319 -0.34 7.84 -6.69
N ALA A 320 0.12 9.05 -6.96
CA ALA A 320 0.92 9.34 -8.14
C ALA A 320 2.38 8.90 -7.93
N TYR A 321 2.90 8.10 -8.86
CA TYR A 321 4.31 7.74 -8.99
C TYR A 321 4.96 8.44 -10.18
N THR A 322 4.13 8.81 -11.15
CA THR A 322 4.51 9.50 -12.38
C THR A 322 3.62 10.71 -12.63
N PRO A 323 4.04 11.65 -13.49
CA PRO A 323 3.22 12.83 -13.80
C PRO A 323 1.86 12.53 -14.45
N VAL A 324 1.67 11.35 -15.03
CA VAL A 324 0.39 10.97 -15.67
C VAL A 324 -0.62 10.37 -14.71
N ASP A 325 -0.21 9.97 -13.52
CA ASP A 325 -1.10 9.40 -12.52
C ASP A 325 -2.03 10.48 -11.93
N THR A 326 -3.30 10.15 -11.77
CA THR A 326 -4.34 11.09 -11.32
C THR A 326 -5.22 10.48 -10.23
N PRO A 327 -4.67 10.18 -9.03
CA PRO A 327 -5.46 9.64 -7.93
C PRO A 327 -6.53 10.64 -7.48
N ARG A 328 -7.75 10.13 -7.21
CA ARG A 328 -8.83 10.95 -6.67
C ARG A 328 -8.55 11.34 -5.20
N PRO A 329 -8.90 12.56 -4.79
CA PRO A 329 -8.78 12.97 -3.39
C PRO A 329 -9.77 12.21 -2.49
N PRO A 330 -9.42 12.01 -1.19
CA PRO A 330 -10.25 11.25 -0.25
C PRO A 330 -11.71 11.71 -0.17
N GLN A 331 -11.96 13.02 -0.30
CA GLN A 331 -13.29 13.60 -0.26
C GLN A 331 -14.22 13.11 -1.37
N GLN A 332 -13.70 12.98 -2.59
CA GLN A 332 -14.48 12.49 -3.72
C GLN A 332 -14.82 11.01 -3.57
N ILE A 333 -13.85 10.21 -3.14
CA ILE A 333 -14.05 8.77 -2.92
C ILE A 333 -15.05 8.56 -1.78
N ALA A 334 -14.91 9.26 -0.66
CA ALA A 334 -15.79 9.17 0.48
C ALA A 334 -17.25 9.52 0.12
N GLN A 335 -17.46 10.59 -0.66
CA GLN A 335 -18.79 11.01 -1.11
C GLN A 335 -19.46 9.96 -2.01
N ALA A 336 -18.71 9.39 -2.97
CA ALA A 336 -19.22 8.36 -3.87
C ALA A 336 -19.61 7.10 -3.09
N MET A 337 -18.74 6.61 -2.21
CA MET A 337 -19.00 5.44 -1.37
C MET A 337 -20.18 5.65 -0.42
N ALA A 338 -20.29 6.84 0.23
CA ALA A 338 -21.41 7.15 1.11
C ALA A 338 -22.74 7.19 0.36
N ALA A 339 -22.76 7.72 -0.86
CA ALA A 339 -23.95 7.74 -1.70
C ALA A 339 -24.45 6.31 -2.01
N VAL A 340 -23.55 5.40 -2.40
CA VAL A 340 -23.89 3.99 -2.69
C VAL A 340 -24.35 3.27 -1.44
N VAL A 341 -23.65 3.40 -0.31
CA VAL A 341 -24.07 2.75 0.95
C VAL A 341 -25.46 3.23 1.38
N ARG A 342 -25.74 4.53 1.28
CA ARG A 342 -27.05 5.12 1.60
C ARG A 342 -28.15 4.58 0.69
N SER A 343 -27.97 4.65 -0.63
CA SER A 343 -28.99 4.21 -1.60
C SER A 343 -29.26 2.73 -1.52
N THR A 344 -28.22 1.89 -1.52
CA THR A 344 -28.35 0.43 -1.45
C THR A 344 -29.01 -0.02 -0.15
N SER A 345 -28.62 0.56 0.99
CA SER A 345 -29.26 0.24 2.28
C SER A 345 -30.75 0.63 2.30
N ALA A 346 -31.12 1.76 1.71
CA ALA A 346 -32.51 2.19 1.62
C ALA A 346 -33.32 1.26 0.70
N GLU A 347 -32.78 0.86 -0.45
CA GLU A 347 -33.41 -0.09 -1.38
C GLU A 347 -33.64 -1.46 -0.74
N LEU A 348 -32.68 -1.94 0.07
CA LEU A 348 -32.74 -3.21 0.78
C LEU A 348 -33.58 -3.13 2.07
N GLY A 349 -33.97 -1.95 2.53
CA GLY A 349 -34.70 -1.73 3.77
C GLY A 349 -33.89 -2.10 5.03
N ILE A 350 -32.57 -1.97 4.99
CA ILE A 350 -31.69 -2.24 6.13
C ILE A 350 -31.12 -0.96 6.72
N THR A 351 -30.80 -1.00 8.01
CA THR A 351 -29.96 0.05 8.63
C THR A 351 -28.53 -0.11 8.10
N PRO A 352 -27.90 0.95 7.60
CA PRO A 352 -26.51 0.89 7.17
C PRO A 352 -25.59 0.37 8.29
N PRO A 353 -24.69 -0.58 8.00
CA PRO A 353 -23.72 -1.04 8.98
C PRO A 353 -22.68 0.05 9.27
N ARG A 354 -21.97 -0.05 10.38
CA ARG A 354 -20.76 0.75 10.64
C ARG A 354 -19.73 0.44 9.57
N ILE A 355 -19.28 1.46 8.83
CA ILE A 355 -18.31 1.29 7.76
C ILE A 355 -16.89 1.44 8.30
N SER A 356 -15.96 0.63 7.77
CA SER A 356 -14.52 0.85 7.90
C SER A 356 -13.80 0.79 6.56
N ILE A 357 -12.62 1.41 6.51
CA ILE A 357 -11.72 1.45 5.35
C ILE A 357 -10.27 1.29 5.80
N GLU A 358 -9.38 0.87 4.87
CA GLU A 358 -7.99 0.52 5.17
C GLU A 358 -6.96 1.25 4.28
N PRO A 359 -6.88 2.60 4.29
CA PRO A 359 -5.86 3.32 3.56
C PRO A 359 -4.47 3.07 4.15
N GLY A 360 -3.53 2.61 3.33
CA GLY A 360 -2.11 2.50 3.69
C GLY A 360 -1.27 3.35 2.75
N ARG A 361 -1.13 2.91 1.49
CA ARG A 361 -0.36 3.61 0.45
C ARG A 361 -0.74 5.09 0.33
N ALA A 362 -2.02 5.43 0.30
CA ALA A 362 -2.48 6.79 0.12
C ALA A 362 -2.14 7.72 1.29
N ILE A 363 -1.88 7.16 2.48
CA ILE A 363 -1.40 7.93 3.64
C ILE A 363 0.12 8.08 3.59
N VAL A 364 0.89 6.97 3.47
CA VAL A 364 2.34 7.00 3.68
C VAL A 364 3.16 7.15 2.39
N GLY A 365 2.62 6.79 1.23
CA GLY A 365 3.38 6.64 -0.01
C GLY A 365 4.13 7.90 -0.43
N SER A 366 3.40 9.00 -0.66
CA SER A 366 3.98 10.27 -1.13
C SER A 366 4.64 11.09 -0.01
N THR A 367 4.50 10.69 1.27
CA THR A 367 5.15 11.39 2.39
C THR A 367 6.65 11.16 2.44
N THR A 368 7.14 10.19 1.67
CA THR A 368 8.51 9.70 1.74
C THR A 368 9.14 9.66 0.35
N PHE A 369 10.37 10.12 0.26
CA PHE A 369 11.24 9.88 -0.88
C PHE A 369 12.49 9.11 -0.43
N THR A 370 13.12 8.38 -1.37
CA THR A 370 14.42 7.76 -1.11
C THR A 370 15.51 8.64 -1.68
N LEU A 371 16.49 8.97 -0.84
CA LEU A 371 17.66 9.76 -1.18
C LEU A 371 18.81 8.81 -1.48
N TYR A 372 19.37 8.96 -2.68
CA TYR A 372 20.50 8.17 -3.17
C TYR A 372 21.67 9.05 -3.54
N ARG A 373 22.88 8.52 -3.39
CA ARG A 373 24.08 9.14 -3.96
C ARG A 373 24.40 8.53 -5.32
N ALA A 374 24.52 9.38 -6.33
CA ALA A 374 24.90 8.99 -7.67
C ALA A 374 26.37 8.53 -7.74
N GLY A 375 26.58 7.46 -8.49
CA GLY A 375 27.89 6.83 -8.70
C GLY A 375 28.35 6.92 -10.15
N VAL A 376 28.44 5.77 -10.81
CA VAL A 376 28.99 5.66 -12.18
C VAL A 376 27.92 6.03 -13.21
N THR A 377 28.32 6.83 -14.22
CA THR A 377 27.55 7.10 -15.43
C THR A 377 28.09 6.26 -16.59
N LYS A 378 27.18 5.67 -17.39
CA LYS A 378 27.53 4.88 -18.56
C LYS A 378 26.54 5.14 -19.69
N ASP A 379 27.04 5.57 -20.84
CA ASP A 379 26.24 5.71 -22.05
C ASP A 379 26.35 4.46 -22.92
N VAL A 380 25.21 3.96 -23.39
CA VAL A 380 25.11 2.75 -24.22
C VAL A 380 24.36 3.10 -25.51
N VAL A 381 24.93 2.74 -26.63
CA VAL A 381 24.26 2.85 -27.93
C VAL A 381 23.30 1.66 -28.06
N VAL A 382 22.04 1.96 -28.37
CA VAL A 382 20.94 1.00 -28.48
C VAL A 382 20.35 1.09 -29.89
N ASP A 383 20.19 -0.04 -30.55
CA ASP A 383 19.50 -0.12 -31.83
C ASP A 383 18.00 0.14 -31.63
N LEU A 384 17.42 0.98 -32.48
CA LEU A 384 15.98 1.21 -32.46
C LEU A 384 15.29 0.15 -33.33
N PRO A 385 14.13 -0.40 -32.91
CA PRO A 385 13.37 -1.32 -33.72
C PRO A 385 12.93 -0.64 -35.02
N GLY A 386 13.34 -1.18 -36.15
CA GLY A 386 12.89 -0.74 -37.47
C GLY A 386 11.47 -1.25 -37.79
N PRO A 387 10.79 -0.69 -38.79
CA PRO A 387 9.55 -1.25 -39.32
C PRO A 387 9.85 -2.55 -40.09
N GLY A 388 9.87 -3.69 -39.38
CA GLY A 388 10.23 -5.03 -39.88
C GLY A 388 11.37 -5.61 -39.07
N GLU A 389 11.58 -6.93 -39.13
CA GLU A 389 12.61 -7.66 -38.35
C GLU A 389 14.07 -7.40 -38.81
N GLU A 390 14.30 -6.49 -39.71
CA GLU A 390 15.66 -6.10 -40.12
C GLU A 390 16.20 -5.01 -39.18
N SER A 391 17.45 -5.17 -38.75
CA SER A 391 18.17 -4.20 -37.91
C SER A 391 18.10 -2.81 -38.56
N SER A 392 17.48 -1.84 -37.86
CA SER A 392 17.48 -0.45 -38.33
C SER A 392 18.91 0.12 -38.18
N GLU A 393 19.37 0.88 -39.17
CA GLU A 393 20.61 1.68 -39.08
C GLU A 393 20.48 2.83 -38.05
N THR A 394 19.32 2.96 -37.41
CA THR A 394 19.02 4.06 -36.48
C THR A 394 19.31 3.61 -35.06
N THR A 395 20.19 4.36 -34.40
CA THR A 395 20.57 4.12 -33.01
C THR A 395 20.18 5.29 -32.11
N ALA A 396 20.07 5.05 -30.82
CA ALA A 396 19.91 6.07 -29.81
C ALA A 396 20.82 5.78 -28.60
N VAL A 397 21.11 6.81 -27.81
CA VAL A 397 21.91 6.67 -26.59
C VAL A 397 20.99 6.53 -25.39
N ARG A 398 21.19 5.48 -24.60
CA ARG A 398 20.60 5.32 -23.26
C ARG A 398 21.68 5.55 -22.23
N ARG A 399 21.41 6.49 -21.34
CA ARG A 399 22.28 6.73 -20.18
C ARG A 399 21.85 5.84 -19.01
N TYR A 400 22.80 5.19 -18.38
CA TYR A 400 22.68 4.52 -17.08
C TYR A 400 23.40 5.37 -16.04
N LEU A 401 22.71 5.68 -14.92
CA LEU A 401 23.29 6.36 -13.77
C LEU A 401 23.10 5.44 -12.55
N SER A 402 24.21 4.93 -12.01
CA SER A 402 24.18 4.05 -10.86
C SER A 402 24.03 4.83 -9.56
N VAL A 403 23.36 4.23 -8.58
CA VAL A 403 23.20 4.77 -7.23
C VAL A 403 23.71 3.76 -6.19
N ASP A 404 23.87 4.22 -4.96
CA ASP A 404 24.39 3.43 -3.83
C ASP A 404 23.37 2.46 -3.20
N GLY A 405 22.11 2.49 -3.63
CA GLY A 405 21.05 1.53 -3.30
C GLY A 405 20.65 0.64 -4.47
N GLY A 406 19.40 0.22 -4.53
CA GLY A 406 18.87 -0.58 -5.63
C GLY A 406 17.61 -1.37 -5.29
N MET A 407 17.44 -2.53 -5.96
CA MET A 407 16.26 -3.38 -5.82
C MET A 407 16.05 -3.93 -4.40
N SER A 408 17.07 -3.93 -3.54
CA SER A 408 16.93 -4.34 -2.15
C SER A 408 16.21 -3.30 -1.28
N ASP A 409 16.14 -2.06 -1.69
CA ASP A 409 15.40 -0.97 -1.00
C ASP A 409 14.12 -0.61 -1.74
N ASN A 410 14.04 -0.80 -3.05
CA ASN A 410 12.83 -0.66 -3.84
C ASN A 410 12.68 -1.83 -4.82
N ALA A 411 12.04 -2.90 -4.37
CA ALA A 411 11.80 -4.09 -5.18
C ALA A 411 10.61 -3.92 -6.17
N ARG A 412 9.84 -2.84 -6.10
CA ARG A 412 8.60 -2.70 -6.88
C ARG A 412 8.80 -2.61 -8.40
N PRO A 413 9.84 -1.96 -8.93
CA PRO A 413 10.10 -2.00 -10.36
C PRO A 413 10.33 -3.42 -10.91
N VAL A 414 10.99 -4.30 -10.14
CA VAL A 414 11.26 -5.68 -10.56
C VAL A 414 10.09 -6.63 -10.29
N LEU A 415 9.33 -6.41 -9.21
CA LEU A 415 8.22 -7.29 -8.84
C LEU A 415 6.92 -6.98 -9.58
N TYR A 416 6.66 -5.72 -9.87
CA TYR A 416 5.37 -5.23 -10.35
C TYR A 416 5.47 -4.37 -11.60
N ASP A 417 6.63 -4.31 -12.23
CA ASP A 417 6.92 -3.44 -13.37
C ASP A 417 6.58 -1.94 -13.11
N ALA A 418 6.70 -1.54 -11.83
CA ALA A 418 6.28 -0.23 -11.38
C ALA A 418 7.22 0.87 -11.89
N ASP A 419 6.65 1.91 -12.48
CA ASP A 419 7.38 3.12 -12.83
C ASP A 419 7.52 4.06 -11.64
N TYR A 420 8.63 4.78 -11.59
CA TYR A 420 8.95 5.81 -10.62
C TYR A 420 9.52 7.04 -11.33
N SER A 421 9.40 8.19 -10.67
CA SER A 421 10.08 9.43 -11.07
C SER A 421 11.34 9.63 -10.23
N VAL A 422 12.25 10.48 -10.72
CA VAL A 422 13.47 10.86 -10.01
C VAL A 422 13.85 12.29 -10.38
N VAL A 423 14.43 13.02 -9.44
CA VAL A 423 14.99 14.36 -9.67
C VAL A 423 16.41 14.47 -9.13
N LEU A 424 17.20 15.36 -9.71
CA LEU A 424 18.44 15.83 -9.13
C LEU A 424 18.12 16.63 -7.87
N ALA A 425 18.64 16.21 -6.71
CA ALA A 425 18.23 16.72 -5.40
C ALA A 425 19.26 17.66 -4.76
N SER A 426 20.56 17.45 -5.01
CA SER A 426 21.64 18.23 -4.39
C SER A 426 21.74 19.67 -4.90
N ARG A 427 21.23 19.96 -6.08
CA ARG A 427 21.33 21.27 -6.75
C ARG A 427 20.29 21.44 -7.85
N ALA A 428 20.07 22.65 -8.30
CA ALA A 428 19.45 22.92 -9.59
C ALA A 428 20.46 22.76 -10.74
N SER A 429 19.97 22.56 -11.95
CA SER A 429 20.78 22.52 -13.16
C SER A 429 20.01 23.07 -14.36
N ASP A 430 20.69 23.87 -15.17
CA ASP A 430 20.22 24.36 -16.47
C ASP A 430 20.73 23.50 -17.64
N ALA A 431 21.39 22.36 -17.34
CA ALA A 431 21.88 21.44 -18.35
C ALA A 431 20.71 20.79 -19.10
N ALA A 432 20.97 20.37 -20.33
CA ALA A 432 19.93 19.82 -21.18
C ALA A 432 19.37 18.50 -20.62
N PRO A 433 18.07 18.20 -20.86
CA PRO A 433 17.48 16.93 -20.45
C PRO A 433 18.11 15.75 -21.20
N GLN A 434 18.55 14.73 -20.44
CA GLN A 434 19.08 13.47 -20.94
C GLN A 434 18.22 12.32 -20.43
N LEU A 435 17.69 11.48 -21.35
CA LEU A 435 16.97 10.27 -20.95
C LEU A 435 17.92 9.33 -20.22
N THR A 436 17.60 9.04 -18.98
CA THR A 436 18.46 8.29 -18.04
C THR A 436 17.68 7.17 -17.38
N ARG A 437 18.33 6.03 -17.25
CA ARG A 437 17.91 4.91 -16.41
C ARG A 437 18.70 4.92 -15.12
N VAL A 438 18.01 5.02 -13.98
CA VAL A 438 18.65 4.95 -12.67
C VAL A 438 18.70 3.49 -12.24
N VAL A 439 19.89 2.98 -11.96
CA VAL A 439 20.16 1.58 -11.64
C VAL A 439 20.88 1.46 -10.31
N GLY A 440 20.66 0.34 -9.62
CA GLY A 440 21.31 0.08 -8.35
C GLY A 440 22.73 -0.48 -8.50
N LYS A 441 23.27 -0.93 -7.37
CA LYS A 441 24.63 -1.49 -7.27
C LYS A 441 24.66 -3.02 -7.11
N HIS A 442 23.53 -3.69 -7.23
CA HIS A 442 23.46 -5.15 -7.14
C HIS A 442 24.03 -5.81 -8.39
N CYS A 443 24.60 -7.01 -8.22
CA CYS A 443 25.11 -7.82 -9.31
C CYS A 443 23.95 -8.56 -10.01
N GLU A 444 22.99 -7.78 -10.52
CA GLU A 444 21.73 -8.24 -11.11
C GLU A 444 21.29 -7.30 -12.24
N SER A 445 20.99 -7.84 -13.42
CA SER A 445 20.59 -7.01 -14.58
C SER A 445 19.22 -6.32 -14.40
N GLY A 446 18.36 -6.89 -13.58
CA GLY A 446 17.05 -6.34 -13.22
C GLY A 446 17.08 -5.27 -12.11
N ASP A 447 18.28 -4.88 -11.64
CA ASP A 447 18.44 -3.88 -10.58
C ASP A 447 18.21 -2.45 -11.09
N ILE A 448 16.94 -2.14 -11.35
CA ILE A 448 16.48 -0.85 -11.87
C ILE A 448 15.65 -0.16 -10.79
N VAL A 449 16.07 1.07 -10.42
CA VAL A 449 15.36 1.93 -9.46
C VAL A 449 14.32 2.80 -10.19
N VAL A 450 14.75 3.44 -11.30
CA VAL A 450 13.86 4.20 -12.19
C VAL A 450 14.19 3.83 -13.63
N ARG A 451 13.20 3.34 -14.34
CA ARG A 451 13.40 2.77 -15.68
C ARG A 451 13.72 3.83 -16.72
N ASP A 452 12.95 4.89 -16.74
CA ASP A 452 13.11 5.98 -17.69
C ASP A 452 12.74 7.31 -17.01
N ALA A 453 13.67 8.27 -17.00
CA ALA A 453 13.47 9.61 -16.52
C ALA A 453 14.37 10.58 -17.30
N TYR A 454 13.96 11.84 -17.41
CA TYR A 454 14.86 12.89 -17.86
C TYR A 454 15.57 13.50 -16.66
N LEU A 455 16.90 13.43 -16.66
CA LEU A 455 17.78 14.13 -15.71
C LEU A 455 18.65 15.15 -16.47
N PRO A 456 19.20 16.15 -15.78
CA PRO A 456 20.20 17.04 -16.40
C PRO A 456 21.39 16.24 -16.93
N ASP A 457 21.90 16.61 -18.10
CA ASP A 457 23.05 15.94 -18.75
C ASP A 457 24.33 15.98 -17.90
N ASP A 458 24.44 16.95 -16.99
CA ASP A 458 25.54 17.12 -16.04
C ASP A 458 25.33 16.39 -14.69
N ALA A 459 24.23 15.65 -14.54
CA ALA A 459 24.00 14.80 -13.36
C ALA A 459 25.00 13.62 -13.36
N GLY A 460 25.67 13.41 -12.23
CA GLY A 460 26.73 12.40 -12.18
C GLY A 460 27.24 12.12 -10.77
N ARG A 461 28.44 11.55 -10.72
CA ARG A 461 29.04 11.06 -9.49
C ARG A 461 29.11 12.12 -8.38
N GLY A 462 28.52 11.77 -7.23
CA GLY A 462 28.52 12.60 -6.02
C GLY A 462 27.23 13.40 -5.86
N ASP A 463 26.48 13.65 -6.93
CA ASP A 463 25.15 14.25 -6.83
C ASP A 463 24.20 13.41 -5.98
N LEU A 464 23.21 14.06 -5.37
CA LEU A 464 22.09 13.37 -4.72
C LEU A 464 20.90 13.30 -5.67
N LEU A 465 20.28 12.13 -5.72
CA LEU A 465 19.03 11.87 -6.43
C LEU A 465 17.93 11.58 -5.43
N ALA A 466 16.73 12.11 -5.66
CA ALA A 466 15.56 11.81 -4.85
C ALA A 466 14.47 11.12 -5.69
N VAL A 467 13.99 9.98 -5.22
CA VAL A 467 12.92 9.18 -5.81
C VAL A 467 11.67 9.32 -4.94
N PRO A 468 10.61 10.06 -5.36
CA PRO A 468 9.40 10.25 -4.58
C PRO A 468 8.51 9.01 -4.52
N GLY A 469 7.52 9.02 -3.61
CA GLY A 469 6.50 7.99 -3.54
C GLY A 469 6.98 6.67 -2.95
N THR A 470 8.11 6.64 -2.25
CA THR A 470 8.72 5.40 -1.74
C THR A 470 8.28 5.03 -0.32
N GLY A 471 7.34 5.75 0.28
CA GLY A 471 6.87 5.47 1.63
C GLY A 471 6.10 4.16 1.79
N ALA A 472 5.48 3.66 0.72
CA ALA A 472 4.68 2.44 0.78
C ALA A 472 5.34 1.29 0.01
N TYR A 473 5.47 0.14 0.68
CA TYR A 473 5.96 -1.12 0.09
C TYR A 473 7.39 -1.08 -0.49
N CYS A 474 8.21 -0.10 -0.12
CA CYS A 474 9.63 -0.09 -0.43
C CYS A 474 10.42 -0.62 0.78
N TRP A 475 10.52 0.13 1.87
CA TRP A 475 11.19 -0.34 3.08
C TRP A 475 10.58 -1.66 3.62
N ALA A 476 9.25 -1.80 3.58
CA ALA A 476 8.55 -3.00 4.05
C ALA A 476 8.90 -4.27 3.25
N LEU A 477 9.25 -4.15 1.96
CA LEU A 477 9.71 -5.23 1.08
C LEU A 477 11.24 -5.30 0.95
N SER A 478 11.98 -4.48 1.70
CA SER A 478 13.44 -4.44 1.61
C SER A 478 14.09 -5.76 1.99
N SER A 479 15.24 -6.04 1.41
CA SER A 479 15.99 -7.27 1.61
C SER A 479 17.48 -7.01 1.81
N ASN A 480 18.23 -8.06 2.13
CA ASN A 480 19.68 -8.03 2.23
C ASN A 480 20.35 -8.67 1.02
N TYR A 481 19.75 -8.54 -0.17
CA TYR A 481 20.35 -9.08 -1.39
C TYR A 481 21.76 -8.54 -1.59
N ASN A 482 22.69 -9.40 -1.99
CA ASN A 482 24.14 -9.16 -2.03
C ASN A 482 24.76 -8.70 -0.69
N TYR A 483 24.15 -9.02 0.44
CA TYR A 483 24.56 -8.59 1.79
C TYR A 483 24.62 -7.07 1.96
N LEU A 484 23.78 -6.34 1.25
CA LEU A 484 23.59 -4.91 1.52
C LEU A 484 22.66 -4.74 2.74
N GLY A 485 23.04 -3.83 3.63
CA GLY A 485 22.19 -3.45 4.76
C GLY A 485 20.94 -2.71 4.30
N ARG A 486 19.79 -2.99 4.91
CA ARG A 486 18.56 -2.22 4.64
C ARG A 486 18.75 -0.77 5.08
N PRO A 487 18.37 0.21 4.24
CA PRO A 487 18.46 1.61 4.57
C PRO A 487 17.63 1.97 5.80
N GLY A 488 18.04 2.99 6.51
CA GLY A 488 17.24 3.53 7.60
C GLY A 488 16.14 4.47 7.11
N VAL A 489 15.24 4.83 8.04
CA VAL A 489 14.18 5.80 7.81
C VAL A 489 14.33 6.95 8.81
N VAL A 490 14.42 8.17 8.32
CA VAL A 490 14.38 9.39 9.13
C VAL A 490 13.02 10.07 8.97
N ALA A 491 12.49 10.56 10.08
CA ALA A 491 11.35 11.46 10.07
C ALA A 491 11.85 12.90 10.20
N VAL A 492 11.30 13.78 9.37
CA VAL A 492 11.58 15.21 9.40
C VAL A 492 10.33 15.95 9.85
N ARG A 493 10.51 16.89 10.78
CA ARG A 493 9.45 17.75 11.29
C ARG A 493 10.02 19.03 11.86
N HIS A 494 9.43 20.18 11.52
CA HIS A 494 9.76 21.50 12.10
C HIS A 494 11.27 21.80 12.12
N GLY A 495 11.96 21.59 11.00
CA GLY A 495 13.39 21.85 10.88
C GLY A 495 14.31 20.86 11.60
N SER A 496 13.79 19.73 12.05
CA SER A 496 14.53 18.69 12.76
C SER A 496 14.33 17.31 12.13
N ALA A 497 15.40 16.53 12.05
CA ALA A 497 15.38 15.16 11.54
C ALA A 497 15.77 14.16 12.65
N ARG A 498 15.17 12.98 12.67
CA ARG A 498 15.49 11.90 13.60
C ARG A 498 15.29 10.52 13.01
N TRP A 499 16.08 9.56 13.43
CA TRP A 499 15.81 8.16 13.14
C TRP A 499 14.45 7.72 13.69
N ILE A 500 13.63 7.10 12.85
CA ILE A 500 12.48 6.29 13.28
C ILE A 500 12.72 4.80 13.02
N VAL A 501 13.61 4.47 12.07
CA VAL A 501 14.20 3.15 11.89
C VAL A 501 15.68 3.36 11.54
N ARG A 502 16.58 2.77 12.31
CA ARG A 502 18.01 2.80 12.04
C ARG A 502 18.35 1.91 10.84
N GLY A 503 19.26 2.35 9.98
CA GLY A 503 19.83 1.50 8.94
C GLY A 503 20.62 0.32 9.51
N GLU A 504 20.69 -0.78 8.77
CA GLU A 504 21.50 -1.94 9.15
C GLU A 504 22.98 -1.69 8.88
N THR A 505 23.81 -2.17 9.79
CA THR A 505 25.27 -2.20 9.68
C THR A 505 25.74 -3.60 9.25
N GLU A 506 26.99 -3.72 8.80
CA GLU A 506 27.60 -5.04 8.56
C GLU A 506 27.55 -5.93 9.81
N GLN A 507 27.70 -5.35 11.01
CA GLN A 507 27.59 -6.10 12.25
C GLN A 507 26.18 -6.65 12.48
N ASP A 508 25.11 -5.93 12.10
CA ASP A 508 23.74 -6.43 12.16
C ASP A 508 23.57 -7.66 11.24
N LEU A 509 24.14 -7.61 10.04
CA LEU A 509 24.10 -8.73 9.09
C LEU A 509 24.87 -9.95 9.61
N LEU A 510 26.08 -9.74 10.12
CA LEU A 510 26.94 -10.80 10.65
C LEU A 510 26.42 -11.39 11.96
N SER A 511 25.67 -10.63 12.76
CA SER A 511 25.12 -11.12 14.03
C SER A 511 24.15 -12.30 13.88
N ARG A 512 23.65 -12.55 12.69
CA ARG A 512 22.75 -13.67 12.35
C ARG A 512 23.49 -14.89 11.78
N ASP A 513 24.77 -14.72 11.43
CA ASP A 513 25.60 -15.81 10.96
C ASP A 513 26.12 -16.63 12.16
N MET A 514 25.79 -17.92 12.17
CA MET A 514 26.18 -18.86 13.23
C MET A 514 27.24 -19.84 12.74
N GLY A 515 27.89 -19.58 11.60
CA GLY A 515 28.74 -20.53 10.92
C GLY A 515 30.12 -20.72 11.53
N VAL A 516 30.69 -19.74 12.23
CA VAL A 516 32.03 -19.81 12.86
C VAL A 516 32.05 -19.13 14.20
#